data_12c6d0769947439cb92501e32212dd2e
#
_entry.id   12c6d0769947439cb92501e32212dd2e
#
_cell.length_a   1.000
_cell.length_b   1.000
_cell.length_c   1.000
_cell.angle_alpha   90.00
_cell.angle_beta   90.00
_cell.angle_gamma   90.00
#
_symmetry.space_group_name_H-M   'P 1'
#
loop_
_entity.id
_entity.type
_entity.pdbx_description
1 polymer ?
#
loop_
_entity_poly.entity_id
_entity_poly.type
_entity_poly.pdbx_seq_one_letter_code
_entity_poly.pdbx_strand_id
1 'polypeptide(L)'
;MPIKHSRLDRYLLVLIAVCLTLAVLVVVVPLLYIVVASFMDPSVLLSRGLSLNVSDWTLDGYEKILTNPAMVRGFGNAVVYSAAFAAITVLVSIFSGYALADGRLKGRRFFMTLFLITLFFGGGLVPTYLLVKKLGMIDTIWAVLLPGAVNVWNIILSRTFFKGVPHELKEAANVDGASEMKIFARIVLPLSKPIIFVLALYAFVGQWNSYFDAMIYLDNAKLHPLQLVLRSILIQNQVDPGMIGDQLAMAEMKRLSEIIKYAAIVISSLPLIVMYPFFQKYFEKGVLVGSLK
;
A
#
# COMPACT_ATOMS: atom_id res chain seq x y z
N MET A 1 38.55 -16.47 -6.12
CA MET A 1 38.79 -17.11 -7.44
C MET A 1 37.67 -16.70 -8.37
N PRO A 2 37.91 -16.14 -9.56
CA PRO A 2 36.88 -15.87 -10.52
C PRO A 2 36.28 -17.19 -11.02
N ILE A 3 34.96 -17.33 -10.87
CA ILE A 3 34.21 -18.48 -11.35
C ILE A 3 34.34 -18.50 -12.89
N LYS A 4 35.02 -19.53 -13.47
CA LYS A 4 35.07 -19.71 -14.91
C LYS A 4 33.71 -20.20 -15.40
N HIS A 5 32.93 -19.31 -15.99
CA HIS A 5 31.66 -19.67 -16.61
C HIS A 5 31.91 -20.57 -17.86
N SER A 6 31.20 -21.69 -17.95
CA SER A 6 31.15 -22.51 -19.14
C SER A 6 30.46 -21.75 -20.29
N ARG A 7 30.60 -22.23 -21.55
CA ARG A 7 29.86 -21.63 -22.68
C ARG A 7 28.34 -21.69 -22.46
N LEU A 8 27.86 -22.78 -21.88
CA LEU A 8 26.45 -22.96 -21.54
C LEU A 8 25.98 -21.93 -20.49
N ASP A 9 26.79 -21.70 -19.44
CA ASP A 9 26.47 -20.69 -18.41
C ASP A 9 26.36 -19.30 -19.02
N ARG A 10 27.21 -18.96 -19.99
CA ARG A 10 27.15 -17.67 -20.69
C ARG A 10 25.86 -17.51 -21.49
N TYR A 11 25.41 -18.55 -22.23
CA TYR A 11 24.14 -18.51 -22.94
C TYR A 11 22.95 -18.38 -21.99
N LEU A 12 22.97 -19.11 -20.87
CA LEU A 12 21.91 -18.99 -19.84
C LEU A 12 21.88 -17.59 -19.21
N LEU A 13 23.05 -17.01 -18.91
CA LEU A 13 23.11 -15.64 -18.38
C LEU A 13 22.58 -14.60 -19.37
N VAL A 14 22.90 -14.73 -20.67
CA VAL A 14 22.36 -13.87 -21.72
C VAL A 14 20.84 -14.03 -21.83
N LEU A 15 20.33 -15.26 -21.83
CA LEU A 15 18.90 -15.53 -21.87
C LEU A 15 18.18 -14.89 -20.66
N ILE A 16 18.72 -15.08 -19.45
CA ILE A 16 18.17 -14.47 -18.22
C ILE A 16 18.20 -12.94 -18.34
N ALA A 17 19.30 -12.35 -18.80
CA ALA A 17 19.40 -10.90 -18.97
C ALA A 17 18.36 -10.36 -19.98
N VAL A 18 18.17 -11.06 -21.10
CA VAL A 18 17.14 -10.70 -22.09
C VAL A 18 15.74 -10.77 -21.49
N CYS A 19 15.41 -11.89 -20.81
CA CYS A 19 14.11 -12.04 -20.15
C CYS A 19 13.86 -10.95 -19.10
N LEU A 20 14.86 -10.64 -18.27
CA LEU A 20 14.76 -9.57 -17.27
C LEU A 20 14.59 -8.19 -17.93
N THR A 21 15.36 -7.91 -19.00
CA THR A 21 15.24 -6.65 -19.74
C THR A 21 13.85 -6.49 -20.34
N LEU A 22 13.31 -7.54 -20.98
CA LEU A 22 11.96 -7.53 -21.51
C LEU A 22 10.91 -7.31 -20.41
N ALA A 23 11.05 -7.98 -19.27
CA ALA A 23 10.15 -7.78 -18.12
C ALA A 23 10.20 -6.33 -17.61
N VAL A 24 11.39 -5.74 -17.52
CA VAL A 24 11.56 -4.32 -17.14
C VAL A 24 10.91 -3.39 -18.17
N LEU A 25 11.12 -3.61 -19.46
CA LEU A 25 10.53 -2.78 -20.51
C LEU A 25 8.99 -2.84 -20.50
N VAL A 26 8.39 -4.01 -20.32
CA VAL A 26 6.93 -4.19 -20.21
C VAL A 26 6.34 -3.36 -19.07
N VAL A 27 7.07 -3.17 -17.99
CA VAL A 27 6.60 -2.37 -16.84
C VAL A 27 6.94 -0.89 -17.02
N VAL A 28 8.16 -0.57 -17.44
CA VAL A 28 8.66 0.83 -17.50
C VAL A 28 8.01 1.61 -18.63
N VAL A 29 7.80 1.01 -19.80
CA VAL A 29 7.23 1.72 -20.97
C VAL A 29 5.83 2.29 -20.69
N PRO A 30 4.86 1.53 -20.13
CA PRO A 30 3.56 2.11 -19.75
C PRO A 30 3.65 3.19 -18.67
N LEU A 31 4.56 3.05 -17.72
CA LEU A 31 4.76 4.07 -16.68
C LEU A 31 5.32 5.38 -17.27
N LEU A 32 6.30 5.29 -18.16
CA LEU A 32 6.82 6.46 -18.87
C LEU A 32 5.74 7.10 -19.74
N TYR A 33 4.91 6.29 -20.39
CA TYR A 33 3.74 6.80 -21.14
C TYR A 33 2.84 7.66 -20.23
N ILE A 34 2.47 7.16 -19.04
CA ILE A 34 1.62 7.88 -18.08
C ILE A 34 2.29 9.19 -17.64
N VAL A 35 3.60 9.16 -17.35
CA VAL A 35 4.34 10.34 -16.91
C VAL A 35 4.38 11.39 -18.03
N VAL A 36 4.71 11.01 -19.27
CA VAL A 36 4.72 11.95 -20.40
C VAL A 36 3.31 12.47 -20.69
N ALA A 37 2.30 11.59 -20.72
CA ALA A 37 0.90 11.96 -20.94
C ALA A 37 0.37 12.92 -19.86
N SER A 38 0.89 12.89 -18.63
CA SER A 38 0.47 13.78 -17.56
C SER A 38 0.90 15.25 -17.76
N PHE A 39 1.88 15.48 -18.62
CA PHE A 39 2.34 16.83 -19.00
C PHE A 39 1.79 17.31 -20.34
N MET A 40 1.03 16.49 -21.07
CA MET A 40 0.55 16.84 -22.40
C MET A 40 -0.83 17.49 -22.38
N ASP A 41 -1.09 18.38 -23.37
CA ASP A 41 -2.45 18.83 -23.64
C ASP A 41 -3.29 17.65 -24.16
N PRO A 42 -4.46 17.37 -23.56
CA PRO A 42 -5.29 16.22 -23.93
C PRO A 42 -5.77 16.25 -25.37
N SER A 43 -5.98 17.44 -25.94
CA SER A 43 -6.41 17.55 -27.33
C SER A 43 -5.31 17.05 -28.28
N VAL A 44 -4.05 17.32 -27.97
CA VAL A 44 -2.89 16.80 -28.70
C VAL A 44 -2.73 15.30 -28.47
N LEU A 45 -2.84 14.85 -27.21
CA LEU A 45 -2.72 13.44 -26.86
C LEU A 45 -3.79 12.57 -27.56
N LEU A 46 -5.04 13.07 -27.64
CA LEU A 46 -6.15 12.35 -28.29
C LEU A 46 -6.07 12.38 -29.82
N SER A 47 -5.53 13.48 -30.41
CA SER A 47 -5.50 13.63 -31.87
C SER A 47 -4.24 13.07 -32.53
N ARG A 48 -3.07 13.21 -31.87
CA ARG A 48 -1.76 12.85 -32.42
C ARG A 48 -1.00 11.80 -31.63
N GLY A 49 -1.51 11.40 -30.46
CA GLY A 49 -0.80 10.52 -29.53
C GLY A 49 0.31 11.22 -28.75
N LEU A 50 1.30 10.45 -28.27
CA LEU A 50 2.44 11.02 -27.52
C LEU A 50 3.29 11.95 -28.41
N SER A 51 3.52 13.16 -27.91
CA SER A 51 4.46 14.12 -28.49
C SER A 51 5.57 14.44 -27.49
N LEU A 52 6.81 14.41 -27.93
CA LEU A 52 7.97 14.86 -27.14
C LEU A 52 8.27 16.35 -27.37
N ASN A 53 7.42 17.04 -28.15
CA ASN A 53 7.59 18.47 -28.38
C ASN A 53 7.11 19.26 -27.15
N VAL A 54 8.00 20.06 -26.59
CA VAL A 54 7.74 20.85 -25.37
C VAL A 54 6.60 21.86 -25.56
N SER A 55 6.33 22.30 -26.80
CA SER A 55 5.21 23.21 -27.10
C SER A 55 3.82 22.57 -26.82
N ASP A 56 3.74 21.25 -26.77
CA ASP A 56 2.51 20.49 -26.52
C ASP A 56 2.32 20.17 -25.03
N TRP A 57 3.22 20.65 -24.16
CA TRP A 57 3.22 20.35 -22.73
C TRP A 57 2.49 21.43 -21.94
N THR A 58 1.71 20.98 -20.95
CA THR A 58 0.98 21.84 -20.02
C THR A 58 1.03 21.28 -18.61
N LEU A 59 0.90 22.15 -17.62
CA LEU A 59 0.76 21.79 -16.20
C LEU A 59 -0.68 21.89 -15.69
N ASP A 60 -1.65 22.17 -16.59
CA ASP A 60 -3.05 22.39 -16.22
C ASP A 60 -3.65 21.25 -15.38
N GLY A 61 -3.27 20.01 -15.68
CA GLY A 61 -3.72 18.84 -14.91
C GLY A 61 -3.28 18.89 -13.45
N TYR A 62 -2.02 19.26 -13.23
CA TYR A 62 -1.46 19.41 -11.88
C TYR A 62 -2.06 20.60 -11.15
N GLU A 63 -2.21 21.74 -11.81
CA GLU A 63 -2.83 22.92 -11.24
C GLU A 63 -4.28 22.64 -10.81
N LYS A 64 -5.08 22.02 -11.66
CA LYS A 64 -6.46 21.64 -11.34
C LYS A 64 -6.57 20.68 -10.15
N ILE A 65 -5.64 19.72 -10.01
CA ILE A 65 -5.61 18.81 -8.87
C ILE A 65 -5.23 19.56 -7.60
N LEU A 66 -4.19 20.37 -7.63
CA LEU A 66 -3.67 21.09 -6.47
C LEU A 66 -4.58 22.23 -6.01
N THR A 67 -5.37 22.81 -6.91
CA THR A 67 -6.35 23.86 -6.59
C THR A 67 -7.72 23.31 -6.20
N ASN A 68 -8.01 22.02 -6.45
CA ASN A 68 -9.26 21.40 -6.07
C ASN A 68 -9.29 21.07 -4.56
N PRO A 69 -10.18 21.70 -3.76
CA PRO A 69 -10.19 21.51 -2.31
C PRO A 69 -10.50 20.08 -1.88
N ALA A 70 -11.28 19.33 -2.67
CA ALA A 70 -11.62 17.94 -2.36
C ALA A 70 -10.42 17.03 -2.57
N MET A 71 -9.61 17.27 -3.63
CA MET A 71 -8.38 16.53 -3.92
C MET A 71 -7.32 16.75 -2.84
N VAL A 72 -7.05 18.01 -2.49
CA VAL A 72 -6.05 18.36 -1.46
C VAL A 72 -6.44 17.76 -0.11
N ARG A 73 -7.71 17.90 0.28
CA ARG A 73 -8.20 17.29 1.52
C ARG A 73 -8.14 15.77 1.48
N GLY A 74 -8.58 15.16 0.36
CA GLY A 74 -8.53 13.72 0.16
C GLY A 74 -7.12 13.16 0.24
N PHE A 75 -6.12 13.89 -0.28
CA PHE A 75 -4.71 13.55 -0.15
C PHE A 75 -4.26 13.56 1.32
N GLY A 76 -4.59 14.61 2.06
CA GLY A 76 -4.31 14.70 3.50
C GLY A 76 -4.97 13.56 4.30
N ASN A 77 -6.25 13.29 4.02
CA ASN A 77 -6.98 12.17 4.64
C ASN A 77 -6.31 10.82 4.32
N ALA A 78 -5.93 10.57 3.07
CA ALA A 78 -5.27 9.34 2.67
C ALA A 78 -3.92 9.13 3.40
N VAL A 79 -3.11 10.18 3.56
CA VAL A 79 -1.85 10.12 4.34
C VAL A 79 -2.14 9.79 5.80
N VAL A 80 -3.06 10.51 6.43
CA VAL A 80 -3.40 10.31 7.85
C VAL A 80 -3.98 8.91 8.09
N TYR A 81 -4.91 8.47 7.24
CA TYR A 81 -5.52 7.14 7.37
C TYR A 81 -4.50 6.03 7.16
N SER A 82 -3.64 6.14 6.15
CA SER A 82 -2.61 5.14 5.88
C SER A 82 -1.59 5.06 7.02
N ALA A 83 -1.16 6.20 7.56
CA ALA A 83 -0.23 6.25 8.69
C ALA A 83 -0.86 5.67 9.97
N ALA A 84 -2.11 6.07 10.29
CA ALA A 84 -2.82 5.58 11.46
C ALA A 84 -3.12 4.07 11.35
N PHE A 85 -3.60 3.61 10.19
CA PHE A 85 -3.84 2.19 9.92
C PHE A 85 -2.56 1.37 10.04
N ALA A 86 -1.45 1.84 9.46
CA ALA A 86 -0.16 1.17 9.57
C ALA A 86 0.30 1.08 11.03
N ALA A 87 0.17 2.15 11.80
CA ALA A 87 0.53 2.15 13.22
C ALA A 87 -0.29 1.12 14.02
N ILE A 88 -1.63 1.13 13.86
CA ILE A 88 -2.52 0.20 14.55
C ILE A 88 -2.21 -1.25 14.14
N THR A 89 -2.11 -1.52 12.84
CA THR A 89 -1.84 -2.87 12.30
C THR A 89 -0.49 -3.41 12.77
N VAL A 90 0.55 -2.57 12.77
CA VAL A 90 1.89 -2.95 13.25
C VAL A 90 1.84 -3.27 14.74
N LEU A 91 1.24 -2.41 15.55
CA LEU A 91 1.12 -2.64 17.00
C LEU A 91 0.42 -3.98 17.28
N VAL A 92 -0.75 -4.20 16.69
CA VAL A 92 -1.51 -5.45 16.86
C VAL A 92 -0.69 -6.66 16.40
N SER A 93 -0.06 -6.57 15.22
CA SER A 93 0.70 -7.70 14.65
C SER A 93 1.95 -8.02 15.44
N ILE A 94 2.69 -7.03 15.93
CA ILE A 94 3.91 -7.23 16.69
C ILE A 94 3.62 -7.82 18.07
N PHE A 95 2.65 -7.27 18.81
CA PHE A 95 2.28 -7.83 20.12
C PHE A 95 1.70 -9.24 20.01
N SER A 96 0.77 -9.46 19.08
CA SER A 96 0.19 -10.78 18.86
C SER A 96 1.23 -11.80 18.37
N GLY A 97 2.08 -11.39 17.42
CA GLY A 97 3.15 -12.23 16.88
C GLY A 97 4.20 -12.62 17.93
N TYR A 98 4.60 -11.66 18.79
CA TYR A 98 5.53 -11.93 19.89
C TYR A 98 4.96 -12.93 20.89
N ALA A 99 3.73 -12.68 21.37
CA ALA A 99 3.04 -13.59 22.28
C ALA A 99 2.88 -15.01 21.70
N LEU A 100 2.47 -15.11 20.43
CA LEU A 100 2.29 -16.38 19.73
C LEU A 100 3.61 -17.08 19.32
N ALA A 101 4.74 -16.37 19.35
CA ALA A 101 6.05 -16.97 19.14
C ALA A 101 6.53 -17.74 20.37
N ASP A 102 6.14 -17.30 21.58
CA ASP A 102 6.55 -17.95 22.83
C ASP A 102 5.94 -19.35 22.96
N GLY A 103 6.80 -20.35 23.18
CA GLY A 103 6.41 -21.74 23.41
C GLY A 103 5.64 -21.95 24.72
N ARG A 104 5.85 -21.08 25.71
CA ARG A 104 5.25 -21.16 27.06
C ARG A 104 3.79 -20.69 27.08
N LEU A 105 3.32 -19.97 26.04
CA LEU A 105 1.95 -19.46 25.97
C LEU A 105 0.93 -20.61 25.94
N LYS A 106 0.15 -20.73 27.00
CA LYS A 106 -0.95 -21.69 27.08
C LYS A 106 -2.04 -21.33 26.08
N GLY A 107 -2.55 -22.34 25.35
CA GLY A 107 -3.57 -22.09 24.32
C GLY A 107 -3.06 -21.55 22.99
N ARG A 108 -1.74 -21.44 22.77
CA ARG A 108 -1.15 -20.94 21.51
C ARG A 108 -1.72 -21.62 20.26
N ARG A 109 -1.90 -22.95 20.29
CA ARG A 109 -2.48 -23.69 19.15
C ARG A 109 -3.91 -23.27 18.88
N PHE A 110 -4.72 -23.11 19.93
CA PHE A 110 -6.10 -22.64 19.80
C PHE A 110 -6.18 -21.26 19.15
N PHE A 111 -5.44 -20.26 19.65
CA PHE A 111 -5.42 -18.93 19.04
C PHE A 111 -4.92 -18.94 17.59
N MET A 112 -3.88 -19.72 17.28
CA MET A 112 -3.40 -19.86 15.91
C MET A 112 -4.44 -20.49 14.99
N THR A 113 -5.19 -21.48 15.47
CA THR A 113 -6.27 -22.11 14.71
C THR A 113 -7.41 -21.12 14.45
N LEU A 114 -7.81 -20.33 15.46
CA LEU A 114 -8.81 -19.26 15.28
C LEU A 114 -8.36 -18.25 14.23
N PHE A 115 -7.13 -17.76 14.29
CA PHE A 115 -6.60 -16.84 13.28
C PHE A 115 -6.59 -17.48 11.89
N LEU A 116 -6.17 -18.74 11.76
CA LEU A 116 -6.19 -19.45 10.48
C LEU A 116 -7.61 -19.62 9.94
N ILE A 117 -8.60 -19.94 10.80
CA ILE A 117 -10.00 -20.00 10.39
C ILE A 117 -10.45 -18.66 9.82
N THR A 118 -10.17 -17.54 10.50
CA THR A 118 -10.56 -16.20 10.02
C THR A 118 -9.83 -15.76 8.77
N LEU A 119 -8.67 -16.33 8.46
CA LEU A 119 -7.95 -16.06 7.22
C LEU A 119 -8.69 -16.64 6.00
N PHE A 120 -9.31 -17.83 6.15
CA PHE A 120 -10.00 -18.52 5.07
C PHE A 120 -11.52 -18.28 5.05
N PHE A 121 -12.11 -17.98 6.20
CA PHE A 121 -13.55 -17.79 6.38
C PHE A 121 -13.83 -16.39 6.90
N GLY A 122 -14.05 -15.45 5.98
CA GLY A 122 -14.49 -14.10 6.32
C GLY A 122 -15.99 -14.05 6.59
N GLY A 123 -16.41 -13.12 7.43
CA GLY A 123 -17.84 -12.90 7.72
C GLY A 123 -18.64 -12.32 6.55
N GLY A 124 -17.96 -11.79 5.54
CA GLY A 124 -18.58 -11.12 4.38
C GLY A 124 -18.91 -9.65 4.63
N LEU A 125 -19.28 -8.96 3.54
CA LEU A 125 -19.50 -7.52 3.55
C LEU A 125 -20.67 -7.11 4.44
N VAL A 126 -21.84 -7.75 4.28
CA VAL A 126 -23.06 -7.36 4.99
C VAL A 126 -22.94 -7.52 6.51
N PRO A 127 -22.49 -8.65 7.05
CA PRO A 127 -22.26 -8.79 8.50
C PRO A 127 -21.26 -7.76 9.04
N THR A 128 -20.16 -7.48 8.31
CA THR A 128 -19.17 -6.49 8.74
C THR A 128 -19.77 -5.09 8.75
N TYR A 129 -20.53 -4.71 7.72
CA TYR A 129 -21.26 -3.43 7.69
C TYR A 129 -22.20 -3.27 8.88
N LEU A 130 -23.02 -4.30 9.16
CA LEU A 130 -23.96 -4.27 10.29
C LEU A 130 -23.24 -4.14 11.63
N LEU A 131 -22.08 -4.79 11.80
CA LEU A 131 -21.26 -4.64 12.99
C LEU A 131 -20.72 -3.22 13.14
N VAL A 132 -20.12 -2.67 12.08
CA VAL A 132 -19.59 -1.29 12.06
C VAL A 132 -20.70 -0.28 12.38
N LYS A 133 -21.89 -0.48 11.79
CA LYS A 133 -23.08 0.34 12.07
C LYS A 133 -23.53 0.23 13.51
N LYS A 134 -23.61 -1.00 14.06
CA LYS A 134 -24.01 -1.25 15.45
C LYS A 134 -23.04 -0.63 16.45
N LEU A 135 -21.75 -0.56 16.11
CA LEU A 135 -20.72 0.09 16.92
C LEU A 135 -20.71 1.61 16.80
N GLY A 136 -21.61 2.20 15.99
CA GLY A 136 -21.70 3.66 15.80
C GLY A 136 -20.52 4.27 15.06
N MET A 137 -19.78 3.47 14.27
CA MET A 137 -18.57 3.92 13.58
C MET A 137 -18.85 4.49 12.17
N ILE A 138 -20.07 4.31 11.62
CA ILE A 138 -20.44 4.87 10.31
C ILE A 138 -20.18 6.38 10.30
N ASP A 139 -19.67 6.87 9.17
CA ASP A 139 -19.25 8.25 8.93
C ASP A 139 -18.18 8.78 9.91
N THR A 140 -17.34 7.87 10.39
CA THR A 140 -16.14 8.20 11.16
C THR A 140 -14.89 7.52 10.57
N ILE A 141 -13.73 8.09 10.86
CA ILE A 141 -12.43 7.50 10.43
C ILE A 141 -12.23 6.07 10.97
N TRP A 142 -12.83 5.75 12.12
CA TRP A 142 -12.67 4.44 12.76
C TRP A 142 -13.29 3.31 11.93
N ALA A 143 -14.32 3.58 11.15
CA ALA A 143 -14.92 2.61 10.23
C ALA A 143 -13.95 2.13 9.15
N VAL A 144 -13.00 2.97 8.77
CA VAL A 144 -12.01 2.67 7.75
C VAL A 144 -10.71 2.09 8.35
N LEU A 145 -10.42 2.41 9.62
CA LEU A 145 -9.17 2.01 10.28
C LEU A 145 -9.27 0.66 11.00
N LEU A 146 -10.37 0.42 11.75
CA LEU A 146 -10.42 -0.71 12.69
C LEU A 146 -10.77 -2.07 12.05
N PRO A 147 -11.71 -2.19 11.10
CA PRO A 147 -12.12 -3.50 10.57
C PRO A 147 -10.99 -4.31 9.94
N GLY A 148 -10.06 -3.64 9.24
CA GLY A 148 -8.89 -4.27 8.60
C GLY A 148 -7.62 -4.31 9.45
N ALA A 149 -7.61 -3.67 10.64
CA ALA A 149 -6.38 -3.50 11.43
C ALA A 149 -5.81 -4.80 11.98
N VAL A 150 -6.64 -5.81 12.24
CA VAL A 150 -6.21 -7.16 12.63
C VAL A 150 -5.97 -7.98 11.38
N ASN A 151 -4.76 -7.97 10.86
CA ASN A 151 -4.37 -8.74 9.69
C ASN A 151 -3.64 -10.01 10.10
N VAL A 152 -4.28 -11.17 9.90
CA VAL A 152 -3.74 -12.47 10.30
C VAL A 152 -2.43 -12.81 9.59
N TRP A 153 -2.28 -12.44 8.33
CA TRP A 153 -1.05 -12.63 7.58
C TRP A 153 0.13 -11.89 8.23
N ASN A 154 -0.09 -10.64 8.62
CA ASN A 154 0.91 -9.82 9.31
C ASN A 154 1.27 -10.42 10.69
N ILE A 155 0.29 -10.99 11.40
CA ILE A 155 0.53 -11.69 12.67
C ILE A 155 1.40 -12.94 12.45
N ILE A 156 1.14 -13.71 11.40
CA ILE A 156 1.93 -14.91 11.07
C ILE A 156 3.37 -14.52 10.68
N LEU A 157 3.53 -13.48 9.88
CA LEU A 157 4.85 -12.99 9.50
C LEU A 157 5.65 -12.53 10.72
N SER A 158 5.07 -11.70 11.59
CA SER A 158 5.74 -11.24 12.80
C SER A 158 6.08 -12.39 13.74
N ARG A 159 5.15 -13.34 13.94
CA ARG A 159 5.41 -14.56 14.72
C ARG A 159 6.58 -15.38 14.16
N THR A 160 6.64 -15.56 12.85
CA THR A 160 7.71 -16.30 12.19
C THR A 160 9.05 -15.63 12.40
N PHE A 161 9.09 -14.30 12.28
CA PHE A 161 10.28 -13.50 12.56
C PHE A 161 10.74 -13.67 14.01
N PHE A 162 9.83 -13.51 14.99
CA PHE A 162 10.16 -13.63 16.41
C PHE A 162 10.64 -15.02 16.84
N LYS A 163 10.23 -16.07 16.14
CA LYS A 163 10.77 -17.41 16.35
C LYS A 163 12.24 -17.56 15.93
N GLY A 164 12.69 -16.70 14.99
CA GLY A 164 14.08 -16.67 14.57
C GLY A 164 15.00 -15.85 15.48
N VAL A 165 14.46 -15.13 16.47
CA VAL A 165 15.27 -14.39 17.45
C VAL A 165 15.93 -15.40 18.39
N PRO A 166 17.28 -15.35 18.56
CA PRO A 166 18.01 -16.29 19.43
C PRO A 166 17.47 -16.34 20.86
N HIS A 167 17.24 -17.54 21.35
CA HIS A 167 16.72 -17.76 22.71
C HIS A 167 17.72 -17.31 23.78
N GLU A 168 19.00 -17.44 23.50
CA GLU A 168 20.11 -17.09 24.42
C GLU A 168 20.03 -15.63 24.89
N LEU A 169 19.59 -14.72 23.97
CA LEU A 169 19.43 -13.30 24.33
C LEU A 169 18.32 -13.07 25.36
N LYS A 170 17.24 -13.87 25.28
CA LYS A 170 16.13 -13.79 26.23
C LYS A 170 16.49 -14.44 27.55
N GLU A 171 17.20 -15.56 27.51
CA GLU A 171 17.66 -16.29 28.70
C GLU A 171 18.66 -15.46 29.50
N ALA A 172 19.66 -14.87 28.86
CA ALA A 172 20.61 -13.97 29.52
C ALA A 172 19.90 -12.82 30.24
N ALA A 173 18.96 -12.17 29.57
CA ALA A 173 18.19 -11.07 30.16
C ALA A 173 17.27 -11.53 31.32
N ASN A 174 16.74 -12.76 31.25
CA ASN A 174 15.98 -13.33 32.37
C ASN A 174 16.86 -13.60 33.59
N VAL A 175 18.10 -14.09 33.41
CA VAL A 175 19.07 -14.27 34.49
C VAL A 175 19.41 -12.93 35.16
N ASP A 176 19.48 -11.83 34.35
CA ASP A 176 19.68 -10.46 34.87
C ASP A 176 18.40 -9.88 35.50
N GLY A 177 17.33 -10.65 35.68
CA GLY A 177 16.09 -10.23 36.33
C GLY A 177 15.23 -9.26 35.50
N ALA A 178 15.41 -9.21 34.17
CA ALA A 178 14.60 -8.36 33.33
C ALA A 178 13.19 -8.92 33.17
N SER A 179 12.15 -8.07 33.30
CA SER A 179 10.77 -8.45 32.99
C SER A 179 10.56 -8.71 31.52
N GLU A 180 9.58 -9.53 31.14
CA GLU A 180 9.22 -9.85 29.74
C GLU A 180 9.01 -8.57 28.92
N MET A 181 8.35 -7.55 29.46
CA MET A 181 8.15 -6.27 28.77
C MET A 181 9.47 -5.52 28.54
N LYS A 182 10.41 -5.60 29.49
CA LYS A 182 11.73 -4.98 29.33
C LYS A 182 12.57 -5.70 28.28
N ILE A 183 12.49 -7.04 28.25
CA ILE A 183 13.12 -7.88 27.22
C ILE A 183 12.55 -7.54 25.85
N PHE A 184 11.22 -7.50 25.75
CA PHE A 184 10.53 -7.12 24.50
C PHE A 184 10.97 -5.74 24.02
N ALA A 185 10.84 -4.71 24.85
CA ALA A 185 11.06 -3.33 24.45
C ALA A 185 12.55 -2.99 24.18
N ARG A 186 13.48 -3.56 24.95
CA ARG A 186 14.91 -3.19 24.87
C ARG A 186 15.76 -4.13 24.03
N ILE A 187 15.33 -5.38 23.85
CA ILE A 187 16.11 -6.39 23.11
C ILE A 187 15.38 -6.78 21.84
N VAL A 188 14.16 -7.32 21.96
CA VAL A 188 13.45 -7.91 20.82
C VAL A 188 12.99 -6.86 19.82
N LEU A 189 12.36 -5.79 20.29
CA LEU A 189 11.81 -4.75 19.42
C LEU A 189 12.89 -4.03 18.57
N PRO A 190 14.06 -3.64 19.12
CA PRO A 190 15.14 -3.08 18.31
C PRO A 190 15.72 -4.03 17.26
N LEU A 191 15.82 -5.34 17.58
CA LEU A 191 16.25 -6.36 16.64
C LEU A 191 15.21 -6.63 15.55
N SER A 192 13.95 -6.30 15.83
CA SER A 192 12.80 -6.54 14.94
C SER A 192 12.48 -5.38 14.00
N LYS A 193 13.32 -4.34 13.94
CA LYS A 193 13.14 -3.21 13.03
C LYS A 193 12.84 -3.64 11.58
N PRO A 194 13.53 -4.65 10.99
CA PRO A 194 13.25 -5.05 9.62
C PRO A 194 11.79 -5.48 9.42
N ILE A 195 11.27 -6.36 10.27
CA ILE A 195 9.87 -6.82 10.15
C ILE A 195 8.87 -5.70 10.43
N ILE A 196 9.14 -4.83 11.39
CA ILE A 196 8.28 -3.67 11.69
C ILE A 196 8.12 -2.79 10.46
N PHE A 197 9.21 -2.46 9.77
CA PHE A 197 9.17 -1.65 8.56
C PHE A 197 8.45 -2.34 7.41
N VAL A 198 8.65 -3.65 7.24
CA VAL A 198 7.93 -4.43 6.21
C VAL A 198 6.43 -4.42 6.47
N LEU A 199 6.00 -4.68 7.71
CA LEU A 199 4.58 -4.65 8.08
C LEU A 199 3.97 -3.25 7.93
N ALA A 200 4.72 -2.21 8.34
CA ALA A 200 4.28 -0.83 8.20
C ALA A 200 4.09 -0.45 6.72
N LEU A 201 5.02 -0.84 5.86
CA LEU A 201 4.90 -0.58 4.42
C LEU A 201 3.69 -1.29 3.82
N TYR A 202 3.50 -2.58 4.09
CA TYR A 202 2.35 -3.33 3.57
C TYR A 202 1.02 -2.73 4.03
N ALA A 203 0.92 -2.37 5.31
CA ALA A 203 -0.28 -1.76 5.86
C ALA A 203 -0.52 -0.36 5.27
N PHE A 204 0.51 0.47 5.17
CA PHE A 204 0.41 1.81 4.59
C PHE A 204 -0.01 1.76 3.11
N VAL A 205 0.69 0.96 2.29
CA VAL A 205 0.39 0.84 0.86
C VAL A 205 -1.00 0.26 0.63
N GLY A 206 -1.39 -0.75 1.41
CA GLY A 206 -2.74 -1.33 1.34
C GLY A 206 -3.82 -0.29 1.62
N GLN A 207 -3.69 0.48 2.69
CA GLN A 207 -4.64 1.52 3.06
C GLN A 207 -4.62 2.70 2.10
N TRP A 208 -3.44 3.10 1.60
CA TRP A 208 -3.28 4.17 0.62
C TRP A 208 -4.07 3.90 -0.66
N ASN A 209 -4.09 2.66 -1.13
CA ASN A 209 -4.81 2.26 -2.33
C ASN A 209 -6.29 1.89 -2.06
N SER A 210 -6.72 1.85 -0.80
CA SER A 210 -8.08 1.49 -0.45
C SER A 210 -9.06 2.64 -0.72
N TYR A 211 -10.16 2.33 -1.39
CA TYR A 211 -11.29 3.24 -1.57
C TYR A 211 -12.62 2.61 -1.16
N PHE A 212 -12.69 1.27 -1.17
CA PHE A 212 -13.94 0.54 -1.05
C PHE A 212 -14.59 0.70 0.32
N ASP A 213 -13.80 0.56 1.39
CA ASP A 213 -14.30 0.76 2.76
C ASP A 213 -14.75 2.19 2.97
N ALA A 214 -13.99 3.16 2.46
CA ALA A 214 -14.39 4.57 2.53
C ALA A 214 -15.68 4.83 1.76
N MET A 215 -15.90 4.18 0.62
CA MET A 215 -17.13 4.31 -0.18
C MET A 215 -18.35 3.75 0.53
N ILE A 216 -18.18 2.72 1.35
CA ILE A 216 -19.31 2.07 2.07
C ILE A 216 -19.62 2.74 3.39
N TYR A 217 -18.59 3.24 4.10
CA TYR A 217 -18.75 3.68 5.48
C TYR A 217 -18.74 5.19 5.66
N LEU A 218 -18.30 5.99 4.68
CA LEU A 218 -18.17 7.44 4.80
C LEU A 218 -19.14 8.17 3.87
N ASP A 219 -20.15 8.78 4.45
CA ASP A 219 -21.13 9.63 3.73
C ASP A 219 -20.60 11.07 3.59
N ASN A 220 -19.84 11.55 4.60
CA ASN A 220 -19.32 12.91 4.61
C ASN A 220 -18.14 13.07 3.65
N ALA A 221 -18.31 13.81 2.57
CA ALA A 221 -17.28 14.07 1.56
C ALA A 221 -15.98 14.68 2.14
N LYS A 222 -16.03 15.32 3.32
CA LYS A 222 -14.84 15.85 3.99
C LYS A 222 -13.91 14.77 4.52
N LEU A 223 -14.42 13.54 4.73
CA LEU A 223 -13.66 12.39 5.21
C LEU A 223 -13.14 11.49 4.08
N HIS A 224 -13.53 11.75 2.84
CA HIS A 224 -13.11 10.90 1.71
C HIS A 224 -11.60 10.92 1.52
N PRO A 225 -10.94 9.75 1.41
CA PRO A 225 -9.54 9.66 1.04
C PRO A 225 -9.35 9.90 -0.46
N LEU A 226 -8.11 10.19 -0.87
CA LEU A 226 -7.75 10.52 -2.24
C LEU A 226 -8.31 9.54 -3.28
N GLN A 227 -8.18 8.24 -3.05
CA GLN A 227 -8.59 7.20 -4.02
C GLN A 227 -10.11 7.22 -4.26
N LEU A 228 -10.90 7.53 -3.23
CA LEU A 228 -12.35 7.67 -3.39
C LEU A 228 -12.71 8.94 -4.17
N VAL A 229 -12.03 10.06 -3.90
CA VAL A 229 -12.21 11.32 -4.63
C VAL A 229 -11.83 11.16 -6.10
N LEU A 230 -10.68 10.54 -6.39
CA LEU A 230 -10.24 10.23 -7.75
C LEU A 230 -11.25 9.35 -8.49
N ARG A 231 -11.72 8.29 -7.84
CA ARG A 231 -12.73 7.41 -8.41
C ARG A 231 -14.02 8.16 -8.75
N SER A 232 -14.50 9.04 -7.87
CA SER A 232 -15.71 9.82 -8.13
C SER A 232 -15.54 10.74 -9.34
N ILE A 233 -14.41 11.42 -9.46
CA ILE A 233 -14.11 12.30 -10.62
C ILE A 233 -14.06 11.47 -11.92
N LEU A 234 -13.37 10.33 -11.91
CA LEU A 234 -13.24 9.50 -13.11
C LEU A 234 -14.56 8.89 -13.56
N ILE A 235 -15.45 8.51 -12.62
CA ILE A 235 -16.77 7.95 -12.93
C ILE A 235 -17.75 9.03 -13.38
N GLN A 236 -17.80 10.18 -12.70
CA GLN A 236 -18.69 11.29 -13.09
C GLN A 236 -18.44 11.76 -14.52
N ASN A 237 -17.20 11.66 -14.98
CA ASN A 237 -16.82 12.04 -16.34
C ASN A 237 -17.09 10.94 -17.40
N GLN A 238 -17.62 9.78 -17.00
CA GLN A 238 -18.10 8.70 -17.88
C GLN A 238 -19.62 8.74 -18.09
N VAL A 239 -20.28 9.87 -17.78
CA VAL A 239 -21.73 10.02 -17.96
C VAL A 239 -22.08 9.88 -19.45
N ASP A 240 -23.14 9.09 -19.69
CA ASP A 240 -23.62 8.69 -21.03
C ASP A 240 -23.91 9.94 -21.90
N PRO A 241 -23.33 10.02 -23.11
CA PRO A 241 -23.55 11.11 -24.04
C PRO A 241 -25.04 11.43 -24.35
N GLY A 242 -25.95 10.49 -24.13
CA GLY A 242 -27.36 10.65 -24.36
C GLY A 242 -28.12 11.50 -23.34
N MET A 243 -27.53 11.83 -22.20
CA MET A 243 -28.22 12.55 -21.10
C MET A 243 -27.98 14.08 -21.07
N ILE A 244 -27.02 14.59 -21.81
CA ILE A 244 -26.68 16.02 -21.84
C ILE A 244 -26.84 16.54 -23.27
N GLY A 245 -27.78 17.47 -23.47
CA GLY A 245 -28.09 18.02 -24.78
C GLY A 245 -27.06 18.99 -25.38
N ASP A 246 -25.97 19.30 -24.63
CA ASP A 246 -24.94 20.24 -25.08
C ASP A 246 -23.60 19.53 -25.37
N GLN A 247 -23.30 19.38 -26.68
CA GLN A 247 -22.09 18.72 -27.16
C GLN A 247 -20.81 19.44 -26.79
N LEU A 248 -20.84 20.77 -26.61
CA LEU A 248 -19.68 21.56 -26.23
C LEU A 248 -19.32 21.34 -24.75
N ALA A 249 -20.30 21.36 -23.88
CA ALA A 249 -20.12 21.05 -22.45
C ALA A 249 -19.55 19.65 -22.24
N MET A 250 -20.00 18.66 -23.03
CA MET A 250 -19.50 17.31 -23.01
C MET A 250 -18.03 17.19 -23.44
N ALA A 251 -17.66 17.86 -24.52
CA ALA A 251 -16.29 17.85 -25.02
C ALA A 251 -15.33 18.46 -23.98
N GLU A 252 -15.77 19.50 -23.29
CA GLU A 252 -14.98 20.15 -22.23
C GLU A 252 -14.86 19.28 -20.97
N MET A 253 -15.94 18.62 -20.53
CA MET A 253 -15.90 17.68 -19.42
C MET A 253 -14.98 16.49 -19.73
N LYS A 254 -15.06 15.93 -20.93
CA LYS A 254 -14.18 14.86 -21.38
C LYS A 254 -12.71 15.30 -21.41
N ARG A 255 -12.43 16.50 -21.91
CA ARG A 255 -11.10 17.08 -21.91
C ARG A 255 -10.57 17.25 -20.49
N LEU A 256 -11.38 17.78 -19.56
CA LEU A 256 -11.02 17.95 -18.16
C LEU A 256 -10.71 16.61 -17.47
N SER A 257 -11.50 15.58 -17.77
CA SER A 257 -11.29 14.22 -17.25
C SER A 257 -9.94 13.65 -17.70
N GLU A 258 -9.62 13.77 -18.98
CA GLU A 258 -8.36 13.24 -19.51
C GLU A 258 -7.14 14.01 -18.97
N ILE A 259 -7.23 15.33 -18.78
CA ILE A 259 -6.18 16.14 -18.13
C ILE A 259 -5.91 15.62 -16.70
N ILE A 260 -6.97 15.47 -15.91
CA ILE A 260 -6.84 15.10 -14.49
C ILE A 260 -6.36 13.66 -14.33
N LYS A 261 -6.76 12.74 -15.22
CA LYS A 261 -6.51 11.32 -15.14
C LYS A 261 -5.02 10.97 -14.98
N TYR A 262 -4.18 11.41 -15.91
CA TYR A 262 -2.75 11.08 -15.89
C TYR A 262 -2.01 11.82 -14.78
N ALA A 263 -2.30 13.10 -14.57
CA ALA A 263 -1.71 13.87 -13.48
C ALA A 263 -2.10 13.30 -12.10
N ALA A 264 -3.34 12.82 -11.95
CA ALA A 264 -3.81 12.16 -10.72
C ALA A 264 -3.06 10.86 -10.42
N ILE A 265 -2.80 10.03 -11.45
CA ILE A 265 -2.00 8.80 -11.29
C ILE A 265 -0.59 9.15 -10.81
N VAL A 266 0.06 10.16 -11.40
CA VAL A 266 1.39 10.58 -10.99
C VAL A 266 1.38 11.09 -9.54
N ILE A 267 0.49 12.02 -9.19
CA ILE A 267 0.39 12.58 -7.83
C ILE A 267 0.08 11.49 -6.80
N SER A 268 -0.84 10.57 -7.11
CA SER A 268 -1.17 9.48 -6.19
C SER A 268 -0.03 8.47 -6.01
N SER A 269 0.90 8.39 -6.96
CA SER A 269 2.08 7.53 -6.86
C SER A 269 3.23 8.15 -6.08
N LEU A 270 3.29 9.49 -5.99
CA LEU A 270 4.42 10.22 -5.37
C LEU A 270 4.72 9.78 -3.92
N PRO A 271 3.75 9.65 -3.00
CA PRO A 271 4.07 9.24 -1.63
C PRO A 271 4.74 7.87 -1.56
N LEU A 272 4.31 6.93 -2.40
CA LEU A 272 4.89 5.59 -2.43
C LEU A 272 6.32 5.62 -2.98
N ILE A 273 6.56 6.41 -4.02
CA ILE A 273 7.90 6.60 -4.61
C ILE A 273 8.84 7.26 -3.59
N VAL A 274 8.37 8.29 -2.89
CA VAL A 274 9.17 8.99 -1.86
C VAL A 274 9.47 8.08 -0.67
N MET A 275 8.53 7.21 -0.29
CA MET A 275 8.73 6.29 0.82
C MET A 275 9.71 5.16 0.49
N TYR A 276 9.79 4.71 -0.76
CA TYR A 276 10.57 3.54 -1.17
C TYR A 276 12.04 3.55 -0.68
N PRO A 277 12.84 4.62 -0.85
CA PRO A 277 14.23 4.64 -0.41
C PRO A 277 14.41 4.42 1.11
N PHE A 278 13.43 4.85 1.92
CA PHE A 278 13.48 4.66 3.37
C PHE A 278 13.29 3.19 3.79
N PHE A 279 12.53 2.44 2.99
CA PHE A 279 12.22 1.04 3.28
C PHE A 279 13.21 0.08 2.62
N GLN A 280 13.82 0.42 1.47
CA GLN A 280 14.73 -0.44 0.72
C GLN A 280 15.82 -1.08 1.58
N LYS A 281 16.48 -0.30 2.42
CA LYS A 281 17.56 -0.77 3.32
C LYS A 281 17.14 -1.87 4.31
N TYR A 282 15.83 -1.97 4.61
CA TYR A 282 15.30 -3.00 5.51
C TYR A 282 14.92 -4.28 4.76
N PHE A 283 14.53 -4.15 3.48
CA PHE A 283 14.28 -5.32 2.62
C PHE A 283 15.54 -6.12 2.33
N GLU A 284 16.64 -5.45 2.01
CA GLU A 284 17.93 -6.12 1.73
C GLU A 284 18.39 -6.98 2.91
N LYS A 285 18.22 -6.48 4.14
CA LYS A 285 18.57 -7.21 5.36
C LYS A 285 17.59 -8.35 5.70
N GLY A 286 16.31 -8.19 5.36
CA GLY A 286 15.28 -9.20 5.64
C GLY A 286 15.38 -10.43 4.75
N VAL A 287 15.75 -10.27 3.48
CA VAL A 287 15.92 -11.36 2.51
C VAL A 287 17.13 -12.24 2.89
N LEU A 288 18.21 -11.64 3.40
CA LEU A 288 19.41 -12.37 3.83
C LEU A 288 19.16 -13.27 5.04
N VAL A 289 18.29 -12.90 5.97
CA VAL A 289 17.96 -13.72 7.15
C VAL A 289 17.15 -14.97 6.77
N GLY A 290 16.38 -14.94 5.69
CA GLY A 290 15.64 -16.09 5.17
C GLY A 290 16.47 -17.08 4.34
N SER A 291 17.63 -16.66 3.82
CA SER A 291 18.47 -17.46 2.93
C SER A 291 19.63 -18.18 3.63
N LEU A 292 19.83 -17.95 4.93
CA LEU A 292 20.89 -18.56 5.76
C LEU A 292 20.38 -19.76 6.58
N LYS A 293 19.46 -20.54 6.02
CA LYS A 293 19.10 -21.87 6.53
C LYS A 293 19.49 -22.94 5.54
#